data_61cdc54d33558b64d0a0a96f5781476c
#
_entry.id   61cdc54d33558b64d0a0a96f5781476c
#
_cell.length_a   1.000
_cell.length_b   1.000
_cell.length_c   1.000
_cell.angle_alpha   90.00
_cell.angle_beta   90.00
_cell.angle_gamma   90.00
#
_symmetry.space_group_name_H-M   'P 1'
#
loop_
_entity.id
_entity.type
_entity.pdbx_description
1 polymer ?
#
loop_
_entity_poly.entity_id
_entity_poly.type
_entity_poly.pdbx_seq_one_letter_code
_entity_poly.pdbx_strand_id
1 'polypeptide(L)'
;MKKITFVLTFLAIIGINAKICAADSYKYTPYVGAGYSFDRTQTTNLRPEYSSLNVYVGSDYSKYFGTEMFFKQSASRKNGQTPHKLKSSERAYGLDLLAYLPLDCEQKFSLLATAGVGEYVFKLKNSGYKHHNEHGYGYRLGGGLKYALDSHWQTRFIGRYVGFDKVDGINQAWEYNLSLEYHF
;
A
#
# COMPACT_ATOMS: atom_id res chain seq x y z
N MET A 1 -6.02 14.62 23.42
CA MET A 1 -5.56 13.57 24.35
C MET A 1 -6.43 12.31 24.36
N LYS A 2 -7.78 12.38 24.37
CA LYS A 2 -8.66 11.17 24.42
C LYS A 2 -8.52 10.18 23.24
N LYS A 3 -8.15 10.64 22.03
CA LYS A 3 -7.98 9.76 20.86
C LYS A 3 -6.71 8.89 20.92
N ILE A 4 -5.63 9.40 21.49
CA ILE A 4 -4.35 8.66 21.63
C ILE A 4 -4.48 7.55 22.68
N THR A 5 -5.20 7.82 23.76
CA THR A 5 -5.48 6.83 24.80
C THR A 5 -6.27 5.63 24.26
N PHE A 6 -7.25 5.88 23.38
CA PHE A 6 -8.06 4.82 22.79
C PHE A 6 -7.23 3.90 21.87
N VAL A 7 -6.33 4.45 21.06
CA VAL A 7 -5.43 3.68 20.18
C VAL A 7 -4.45 2.83 20.99
N LEU A 8 -3.87 3.39 22.05
CA LEU A 8 -2.97 2.67 22.95
C LEU A 8 -3.68 1.54 23.70
N THR A 9 -4.93 1.76 24.15
CA THR A 9 -5.71 0.73 24.82
C THR A 9 -6.09 -0.40 23.85
N PHE A 10 -6.43 -0.08 22.60
CA PHE A 10 -6.76 -1.06 21.58
C PHE A 10 -5.54 -1.92 21.20
N LEU A 11 -4.35 -1.30 21.06
CA LEU A 11 -3.08 -2.00 20.87
C LEU A 11 -2.71 -2.91 22.03
N ALA A 12 -2.95 -2.49 23.28
CA ALA A 12 -2.70 -3.28 24.47
C ALA A 12 -3.63 -4.51 24.55
N ILE A 13 -4.91 -4.37 24.18
CA ILE A 13 -5.87 -5.48 24.18
C ILE A 13 -5.50 -6.54 23.12
N ILE A 14 -5.04 -6.10 21.93
CA ILE A 14 -4.57 -7.02 20.88
C ILE A 14 -3.30 -7.76 21.34
N GLY A 15 -2.38 -7.06 21.98
CA GLY A 15 -1.11 -7.65 22.47
C GLY A 15 -1.28 -8.73 23.56
N ILE A 16 -2.34 -8.64 24.38
CA ILE A 16 -2.58 -9.59 25.48
C ILE A 16 -3.16 -10.92 24.97
N ASN A 17 -3.84 -10.92 23.81
CA ASN A 17 -4.43 -12.13 23.24
C ASN A 17 -3.53 -12.84 22.22
N ALA A 18 -2.41 -12.25 21.81
CA ALA A 18 -1.44 -12.90 20.95
C ALA A 18 -0.80 -14.05 21.73
N LYS A 19 -1.27 -15.27 21.54
CA LYS A 19 -0.59 -16.47 22.04
C LYS A 19 0.81 -16.47 21.45
N ILE A 20 1.83 -16.41 22.32
CA ILE A 20 3.22 -16.57 21.91
C ILE A 20 3.36 -18.03 21.48
N CYS A 21 3.10 -18.31 20.22
CA CYS A 21 3.40 -19.60 19.63
C CYS A 21 4.92 -19.77 19.61
N ALA A 22 5.41 -20.93 20.05
CA ALA A 22 6.82 -21.24 20.16
C ALA A 22 7.59 -20.84 18.90
N ALA A 23 8.82 -20.39 19.08
CA ALA A 23 9.68 -19.93 17.99
C ALA A 23 10.07 -21.12 17.12
N ASP A 24 9.31 -21.36 16.06
CA ASP A 24 9.77 -22.17 14.95
C ASP A 24 10.90 -21.42 14.23
N SER A 25 11.92 -22.18 13.80
CA SER A 25 13.01 -21.70 12.98
C SER A 25 12.41 -21.20 11.66
N TYR A 26 12.12 -19.89 11.58
CA TYR A 26 11.48 -19.30 10.41
C TYR A 26 12.46 -19.32 9.24
N LYS A 27 12.05 -19.91 8.15
CA LYS A 27 12.82 -19.95 6.91
C LYS A 27 12.52 -18.70 6.10
N TYR A 28 13.58 -18.05 5.56
CA TYR A 28 13.46 -17.00 4.56
C TYR A 28 12.55 -17.44 3.41
N THR A 29 11.48 -16.68 3.16
CA THR A 29 10.46 -17.04 2.17
C THR A 29 10.26 -15.89 1.20
N PRO A 30 10.86 -15.96 0.02
CA PRO A 30 10.61 -14.99 -1.04
C PRO A 30 9.20 -15.14 -1.61
N TYR A 31 8.64 -14.06 -2.09
CA TYR A 31 7.33 -14.06 -2.73
C TYR A 31 7.24 -13.05 -3.86
N VAL A 32 6.29 -13.28 -4.75
CA VAL A 32 5.84 -12.33 -5.77
C VAL A 32 4.36 -12.13 -5.64
N GLY A 33 3.88 -10.95 -5.96
CA GLY A 33 2.46 -10.68 -5.87
C GLY A 33 1.98 -9.66 -6.88
N ALA A 34 0.67 -9.68 -7.08
CA ALA A 34 -0.05 -8.72 -7.90
C ALA A 34 -1.35 -8.30 -7.20
N GLY A 35 -1.75 -7.06 -7.40
CA GLY A 35 -2.96 -6.54 -6.78
C GLY A 35 -3.57 -5.39 -7.55
N TYR A 36 -4.75 -5.01 -7.09
CA TYR A 36 -5.50 -3.90 -7.62
C TYR A 36 -5.72 -2.86 -6.52
N SER A 37 -5.43 -1.60 -6.83
CA SER A 37 -5.61 -0.48 -5.90
C SER A 37 -6.64 0.51 -6.38
N PHE A 38 -7.34 1.06 -5.39
CA PHE A 38 -8.14 2.26 -5.52
C PHE A 38 -7.45 3.38 -4.75
N ASP A 39 -7.12 4.46 -5.46
CA ASP A 39 -6.41 5.60 -4.91
C ASP A 39 -7.34 6.81 -4.86
N ARG A 40 -7.43 7.42 -3.69
CA ARG A 40 -8.12 8.70 -3.47
C ARG A 40 -7.09 9.77 -3.15
N THR A 41 -6.82 10.62 -4.11
CA THR A 41 -5.89 11.75 -3.93
C THR A 41 -6.66 12.97 -3.44
N GLN A 42 -6.14 13.65 -2.42
CA GLN A 42 -6.67 14.91 -1.96
C GLN A 42 -5.81 16.05 -2.50
N THR A 43 -6.40 16.80 -3.41
CA THR A 43 -5.85 18.04 -3.97
C THR A 43 -6.74 19.20 -3.52
N THR A 44 -6.21 20.40 -3.47
CA THR A 44 -6.91 21.60 -2.97
C THR A 44 -8.27 21.84 -3.63
N ASN A 45 -8.46 21.45 -4.90
CA ASN A 45 -9.68 21.69 -5.67
C ASN A 45 -10.29 20.48 -6.38
N LEU A 46 -9.64 19.31 -6.36
CA LEU A 46 -10.09 18.11 -7.08
C LEU A 46 -9.80 16.87 -6.23
N ARG A 47 -10.67 15.87 -6.32
CA ARG A 47 -10.46 14.54 -5.70
C ARG A 47 -10.39 13.48 -6.81
N PRO A 48 -9.30 13.40 -7.55
CA PRO A 48 -9.17 12.37 -8.58
C PRO A 48 -9.08 10.99 -7.91
N GLU A 49 -9.90 10.07 -8.40
CA GLU A 49 -9.84 8.66 -8.04
C GLU A 49 -9.11 7.93 -9.15
N TYR A 50 -8.10 7.15 -8.78
CA TYR A 50 -7.33 6.32 -9.71
C TYR A 50 -7.56 4.85 -9.37
N SER A 51 -7.56 4.04 -10.42
CA SER A 51 -7.49 2.59 -10.31
C SER A 51 -6.16 2.14 -10.85
N SER A 52 -5.42 1.35 -10.09
CA SER A 52 -4.04 1.00 -10.39
C SER A 52 -3.82 -0.52 -10.29
N LEU A 53 -2.96 -1.03 -11.14
CA LEU A 53 -2.40 -2.37 -10.99
C LEU A 53 -1.07 -2.24 -10.24
N ASN A 54 -0.85 -3.12 -9.28
CA ASN A 54 0.38 -3.25 -8.52
C ASN A 54 1.01 -4.61 -8.78
N VAL A 55 2.32 -4.62 -8.91
CA VAL A 55 3.13 -5.83 -8.83
C VAL A 55 4.22 -5.59 -7.80
N TYR A 56 4.60 -6.63 -7.09
CA TYR A 56 5.61 -6.52 -6.05
C TYR A 56 6.35 -7.83 -5.88
N VAL A 57 7.57 -7.70 -5.39
CA VAL A 57 8.42 -8.80 -4.99
C VAL A 57 8.93 -8.51 -3.59
N GLY A 58 8.96 -9.52 -2.76
CA GLY A 58 9.34 -9.33 -1.38
C GLY A 58 9.90 -10.59 -0.75
N SER A 59 10.21 -10.48 0.50
CA SER A 59 10.59 -11.60 1.31
C SER A 59 10.18 -11.41 2.76
N ASP A 60 9.65 -12.48 3.33
CA ASP A 60 9.42 -12.61 4.75
C ASP A 60 10.67 -13.20 5.41
N TYR A 61 11.26 -12.48 6.38
CA TYR A 61 12.44 -12.89 7.13
C TYR A 61 12.08 -13.59 8.44
N SER A 62 10.87 -13.35 8.90
CA SER A 62 10.28 -13.98 10.06
C SER A 62 8.75 -13.92 9.97
N LYS A 63 8.06 -14.63 10.83
CA LYS A 63 6.60 -14.53 10.97
C LYS A 63 6.11 -13.13 11.39
N TYR A 64 7.02 -12.22 11.73
CA TYR A 64 6.72 -10.87 12.19
C TYR A 64 7.21 -9.77 11.29
N PHE A 65 8.11 -10.06 10.34
CA PHE A 65 8.79 -9.02 9.56
C PHE A 65 9.12 -9.45 8.13
N GLY A 66 8.90 -8.55 7.19
CA GLY A 66 9.24 -8.70 5.77
C GLY A 66 9.61 -7.38 5.11
N THR A 67 10.11 -7.46 3.89
CA THR A 67 10.36 -6.31 3.02
C THR A 67 9.81 -6.56 1.64
N GLU A 68 9.44 -5.49 0.96
CA GLU A 68 8.81 -5.55 -0.35
C GLU A 68 9.26 -4.40 -1.23
N MET A 69 9.57 -4.69 -2.49
CA MET A 69 9.64 -3.71 -3.57
C MET A 69 8.33 -3.72 -4.31
N PHE A 70 7.77 -2.56 -4.58
CA PHE A 70 6.52 -2.43 -5.32
C PHE A 70 6.70 -1.59 -6.58
N PHE A 71 5.91 -1.93 -7.59
CA PHE A 71 5.67 -1.12 -8.77
C PHE A 71 4.17 -0.98 -9.00
N LYS A 72 3.71 0.24 -9.18
CA LYS A 72 2.31 0.59 -9.38
C LYS A 72 2.13 1.38 -10.66
N GLN A 73 1.10 1.05 -11.44
CA GLN A 73 0.73 1.77 -12.65
C GLN A 73 -0.78 2.00 -12.65
N SER A 74 -1.20 3.27 -12.68
CA SER A 74 -2.62 3.60 -12.82
C SER A 74 -3.10 3.52 -14.26
N ALA A 75 -4.38 3.14 -14.42
CA ALA A 75 -5.08 3.29 -15.68
C ALA A 75 -5.29 4.78 -15.96
N SER A 76 -5.09 5.17 -17.22
CA SER A 76 -5.32 6.55 -17.64
C SER A 76 -6.81 6.89 -17.60
N ARG A 77 -7.23 7.76 -16.71
CA ARG A 77 -8.61 8.26 -16.62
C ARG A 77 -8.77 9.59 -17.33
N LYS A 78 -9.88 9.74 -18.06
CA LYS A 78 -10.29 11.00 -18.68
C LYS A 78 -11.25 11.68 -17.71
N ASN A 79 -10.80 12.71 -17.00
CA ASN A 79 -11.66 13.56 -16.18
C ASN A 79 -11.94 14.87 -16.93
N GLY A 80 -13.21 15.24 -17.02
CA GLY A 80 -13.67 16.53 -17.52
C GLY A 80 -14.82 16.43 -18.53
N GLN A 81 -15.85 17.23 -18.32
CA GLN A 81 -16.84 17.58 -19.35
C GLN A 81 -16.17 18.54 -20.32
N THR A 82 -16.35 18.30 -21.61
CA THR A 82 -15.84 19.10 -22.76
C THR A 82 -15.75 20.62 -22.50
N PRO A 83 -14.66 21.36 -23.00
CA PRO A 83 -13.73 20.96 -24.06
C PRO A 83 -12.33 20.51 -23.60
N HIS A 84 -12.02 20.47 -22.29
CA HIS A 84 -10.66 20.15 -21.79
C HIS A 84 -10.61 18.74 -21.17
N LYS A 85 -10.32 17.73 -21.99
CA LYS A 85 -10.05 16.36 -21.50
C LYS A 85 -8.65 16.31 -20.89
N LEU A 86 -8.54 16.40 -19.57
CA LEU A 86 -7.33 16.10 -18.81
C LEU A 86 -7.17 14.58 -18.72
N LYS A 87 -6.09 14.08 -19.30
CA LYS A 87 -5.68 12.69 -19.21
C LYS A 87 -4.56 12.60 -18.18
N SER A 88 -4.83 11.98 -17.03
CA SER A 88 -3.82 11.80 -16.00
C SER A 88 -3.48 10.32 -15.82
N SER A 89 -2.21 10.00 -15.61
CA SER A 89 -1.74 8.67 -15.22
C SER A 89 -0.66 8.80 -14.15
N GLU A 90 -0.64 7.84 -13.23
CA GLU A 90 0.30 7.77 -12.13
C GLU A 90 1.14 6.50 -12.28
N ARG A 91 2.43 6.60 -12.00
CA ARG A 91 3.34 5.49 -11.75
C ARG A 91 4.00 5.69 -10.41
N ALA A 92 4.19 4.60 -9.67
CA ALA A 92 4.95 4.65 -8.43
C ALA A 92 5.81 3.40 -8.30
N TYR A 93 6.96 3.54 -7.65
CA TYR A 93 7.82 2.43 -7.28
C TYR A 93 8.56 2.78 -5.99
N GLY A 94 8.90 1.77 -5.22
CA GLY A 94 9.55 2.00 -3.94
C GLY A 94 9.73 0.73 -3.12
N LEU A 95 9.96 0.96 -1.83
CA LEU A 95 10.23 -0.08 -0.84
C LEU A 95 9.28 0.07 0.35
N ASP A 96 8.72 -1.04 0.79
CA ASP A 96 7.92 -1.15 2.01
C ASP A 96 8.60 -2.11 3.01
N LEU A 97 8.56 -1.73 4.27
CA LEU A 97 8.77 -2.60 5.41
C LEU A 97 7.41 -3.12 5.87
N LEU A 98 7.35 -4.40 6.17
CA LEU A 98 6.13 -5.08 6.57
C LEU A 98 6.32 -5.65 7.97
N ALA A 99 5.33 -5.43 8.83
CA ALA A 99 5.27 -6.02 10.15
C ALA A 99 3.97 -6.83 10.25
N TYR A 100 4.07 -8.06 10.74
CA TYR A 100 2.97 -8.99 10.87
C TYR A 100 2.68 -9.31 12.31
N LEU A 101 1.42 -9.41 12.68
CA LEU A 101 0.96 -9.94 13.95
C LEU A 101 0.03 -11.11 13.66
N PRO A 102 0.51 -12.37 13.75
CA PRO A 102 -0.32 -13.55 13.62
C PRO A 102 -1.44 -13.54 14.65
N LEU A 103 -2.68 -13.77 14.23
CA LEU A 103 -3.85 -13.80 15.09
C LEU A 103 -4.19 -15.22 15.54
N ASP A 104 -3.68 -16.23 14.83
CA ASP A 104 -3.88 -17.64 15.09
C ASP A 104 -2.54 -18.41 15.07
N CYS A 105 -2.49 -19.56 15.72
CA CYS A 105 -1.29 -20.39 15.75
C CYS A 105 -0.98 -21.06 14.41
N GLU A 106 -1.98 -21.22 13.55
CA GLU A 106 -1.81 -21.73 12.17
C GLU A 106 -1.31 -20.67 11.21
N GLN A 107 -1.19 -19.42 11.65
CA GLN A 107 -0.75 -18.25 10.87
C GLN A 107 -1.59 -17.99 9.61
N LYS A 108 -2.84 -18.47 9.60
CA LYS A 108 -3.77 -18.22 8.50
C LYS A 108 -4.17 -16.76 8.42
N PHE A 109 -4.43 -16.14 9.59
CA PHE A 109 -4.79 -14.73 9.69
C PHE A 109 -3.68 -13.94 10.37
N SER A 110 -3.29 -12.83 9.77
CA SER A 110 -2.35 -11.89 10.35
C SER A 110 -2.83 -10.46 10.16
N LEU A 111 -2.66 -9.65 11.20
CA LEU A 111 -2.67 -8.19 11.02
C LEU A 111 -1.36 -7.79 10.36
N LEU A 112 -1.46 -6.81 9.48
CA LEU A 112 -0.34 -6.27 8.73
C LEU A 112 -0.22 -4.78 8.99
N ALA A 113 0.98 -4.33 9.32
CA ALA A 113 1.36 -2.92 9.28
C ALA A 113 2.46 -2.72 8.22
N THR A 114 2.43 -1.58 7.55
CA THR A 114 3.40 -1.27 6.48
C THR A 114 3.88 0.16 6.62
N ALA A 115 5.19 0.35 6.40
CA ALA A 115 5.83 1.65 6.30
C ALA A 115 6.82 1.63 5.14
N GLY A 116 6.79 2.66 4.29
CA GLY A 116 7.65 2.67 3.12
C GLY A 116 7.87 4.04 2.53
N VAL A 117 8.71 4.04 1.49
CA VAL A 117 9.03 5.22 0.69
C VAL A 117 8.99 4.85 -0.78
N GLY A 118 8.61 5.82 -1.61
CA GLY A 118 8.56 5.60 -3.05
C GLY A 118 8.68 6.89 -3.84
N GLU A 119 9.00 6.72 -5.11
CA GLU A 119 8.91 7.78 -6.10
C GLU A 119 7.60 7.64 -6.87
N TYR A 120 6.94 8.77 -7.05
CA TYR A 120 5.67 8.91 -7.74
C TYR A 120 5.84 9.82 -8.95
N VAL A 121 5.44 9.35 -10.11
CA VAL A 121 5.52 10.08 -11.38
C VAL A 121 4.10 10.33 -11.89
N PHE A 122 3.69 11.59 -11.84
CA PHE A 122 2.40 12.04 -12.35
C PHE A 122 2.57 12.58 -13.77
N LYS A 123 1.82 12.02 -14.72
CA LYS A 123 1.79 12.50 -16.09
C LYS A 123 0.46 13.18 -16.35
N LEU A 124 0.51 14.48 -16.56
CA LEU A 124 -0.64 15.30 -16.95
C LEU A 124 -0.57 15.58 -18.45
N LYS A 125 -1.54 15.07 -19.19
CA LYS A 125 -1.72 15.36 -20.62
C LYS A 125 -2.91 16.31 -20.81
N ASN A 126 -2.62 17.57 -21.11
CA ASN A 126 -3.65 18.52 -21.53
C ASN A 126 -3.66 18.59 -23.06
N SER A 127 -4.85 18.49 -23.68
CA SER A 127 -4.99 18.59 -25.14
C SER A 127 -4.72 20.04 -25.56
N GLY A 128 -3.46 20.36 -25.90
CA GLY A 128 -3.04 21.68 -26.37
C GLY A 128 -1.83 22.30 -25.69
N TYR A 129 -1.29 21.70 -24.60
CA TYR A 129 -0.11 22.20 -23.89
C TYR A 129 0.96 21.12 -23.68
N LYS A 130 2.22 21.55 -23.45
CA LYS A 130 3.40 20.69 -23.22
C LYS A 130 3.13 19.63 -22.16
N HIS A 131 3.61 18.41 -22.42
CA HIS A 131 3.65 17.33 -21.43
C HIS A 131 4.40 17.79 -20.19
N HIS A 132 3.73 17.80 -19.06
CA HIS A 132 4.36 18.05 -17.77
C HIS A 132 4.42 16.71 -17.01
N ASN A 133 5.64 16.29 -16.67
CA ASN A 133 5.89 15.14 -15.80
C ASN A 133 6.31 15.71 -14.47
N GLU A 134 5.54 15.48 -13.43
CA GLU A 134 5.92 15.83 -12.07
C GLU A 134 6.44 14.57 -11.37
N HIS A 135 7.58 14.71 -10.72
CA HIS A 135 8.22 13.70 -9.92
C HIS A 135 8.12 14.12 -8.45
N GLY A 136 7.69 13.24 -7.59
CA GLY A 136 7.63 13.47 -6.16
C GLY A 136 8.04 12.24 -5.37
N TYR A 137 8.66 12.49 -4.23
CA TYR A 137 8.91 11.44 -3.24
C TYR A 137 7.75 11.40 -2.26
N GLY A 138 7.37 10.20 -1.87
CA GLY A 138 6.32 10.00 -0.88
C GLY A 138 6.72 8.97 0.16
N TYR A 139 6.26 9.21 1.39
CA TYR A 139 6.24 8.20 2.43
C TYR A 139 4.86 7.56 2.48
N ARG A 140 4.81 6.29 2.81
CA ARG A 140 3.56 5.54 2.89
C ARG A 140 3.50 4.76 4.20
N LEU A 141 2.36 4.88 4.87
CA LEU A 141 2.07 4.19 6.12
C LEU A 141 0.71 3.51 5.99
N GLY A 142 0.60 2.28 6.43
CA GLY A 142 -0.65 1.57 6.27
C GLY A 142 -0.82 0.41 7.22
N GLY A 143 -1.99 -0.20 7.10
CA GLY A 143 -2.33 -1.41 7.82
C GLY A 143 -3.39 -2.21 7.09
N GLY A 144 -3.49 -3.48 7.44
CA GLY A 144 -4.41 -4.37 6.76
C GLY A 144 -4.47 -5.75 7.38
N LEU A 145 -4.99 -6.66 6.57
CA LEU A 145 -5.15 -8.07 6.90
C LEU A 145 -4.48 -8.91 5.82
N LYS A 146 -3.82 -9.98 6.25
CA LYS A 146 -3.24 -11.01 5.41
C LYS A 146 -3.90 -12.34 5.75
N TYR A 147 -4.26 -13.09 4.72
CA TYR A 147 -4.89 -14.41 4.86
C TYR A 147 -4.19 -15.43 3.98
N ALA A 148 -3.70 -16.52 4.58
CA ALA A 148 -3.12 -17.64 3.87
C ALA A 148 -4.24 -18.56 3.34
N LEU A 149 -4.33 -18.67 2.02
CA LEU A 149 -5.28 -19.58 1.35
C LEU A 149 -4.77 -21.00 1.43
N ASP A 150 -3.47 -21.18 1.20
CA ASP A 150 -2.74 -22.44 1.34
C ASP A 150 -1.27 -22.19 1.69
N SER A 151 -0.39 -23.18 1.55
CA SER A 151 1.05 -23.07 1.86
C SER A 151 1.81 -22.10 0.95
N HIS A 152 1.30 -21.79 -0.23
CA HIS A 152 1.97 -20.96 -1.23
C HIS A 152 1.18 -19.68 -1.55
N TRP A 153 -0.14 -19.74 -1.51
CA TRP A 153 -0.99 -18.63 -1.90
C TRP A 153 -1.53 -17.87 -0.69
N GLN A 154 -1.36 -16.56 -0.73
CA GLN A 154 -1.87 -15.66 0.30
C GLN A 154 -2.57 -14.48 -0.35
N THR A 155 -3.59 -13.97 0.31
CA THR A 155 -4.27 -12.74 -0.08
C THR A 155 -4.13 -11.70 1.00
N ARG A 156 -4.08 -10.44 0.62
CA ARG A 156 -4.05 -9.33 1.58
C ARG A 156 -4.88 -8.15 1.13
N PHE A 157 -5.45 -7.48 2.11
CA PHE A 157 -6.09 -6.19 1.96
C PHE A 157 -5.36 -5.16 2.81
N ILE A 158 -4.93 -4.05 2.20
CA ILE A 158 -4.17 -3.00 2.87
C ILE A 158 -4.79 -1.64 2.56
N GLY A 159 -5.00 -0.83 3.60
CA GLY A 159 -5.26 0.60 3.49
C GLY A 159 -3.98 1.37 3.82
N ARG A 160 -3.56 2.29 2.95
CA ARG A 160 -2.36 3.11 3.12
C ARG A 160 -2.66 4.59 3.03
N TYR A 161 -2.01 5.36 3.86
CA TYR A 161 -1.85 6.79 3.72
C TYR A 161 -0.53 7.07 3.01
N VAL A 162 -0.57 7.92 2.00
CA VAL A 162 0.61 8.37 1.25
C VAL A 162 0.73 9.87 1.41
N GLY A 163 1.81 10.33 2.00
CA GLY A 163 2.16 11.75 2.09
C GLY A 163 3.23 12.08 1.05
N PHE A 164 3.04 13.15 0.30
CA PHE A 164 3.98 13.59 -0.74
C PHE A 164 4.80 14.77 -0.26
N ASP A 165 6.09 14.78 -0.62
CA ASP A 165 6.97 15.92 -0.48
C ASP A 165 7.19 16.54 -1.88
N LYS A 166 6.95 17.87 -1.98
CA LYS A 166 7.23 18.69 -3.18
C LYS A 166 6.49 18.30 -4.48
N VAL A 167 5.26 17.81 -4.37
CA VAL A 167 4.38 17.69 -5.54
C VAL A 167 3.40 18.85 -5.52
N ASP A 168 3.44 19.72 -6.54
CA ASP A 168 2.57 20.89 -6.60
C ASP A 168 1.09 20.48 -6.59
N GLY A 169 0.38 20.91 -5.55
CA GLY A 169 -1.07 20.72 -5.42
C GLY A 169 -1.54 19.35 -4.92
N ILE A 170 -0.64 18.38 -4.69
CA ILE A 170 -0.97 17.06 -4.14
C ILE A 170 -0.24 16.86 -2.82
N ASN A 171 -0.97 16.89 -1.71
CA ASN A 171 -0.36 16.76 -0.39
C ASN A 171 -0.45 15.32 0.16
N GLN A 172 -1.53 14.61 -0.16
CA GLN A 172 -1.79 13.29 0.40
C GLN A 172 -2.71 12.44 -0.47
N ALA A 173 -2.59 11.12 -0.33
CA ALA A 173 -3.50 10.16 -0.95
C ALA A 173 -3.83 9.03 0.02
N TRP A 174 -5.02 8.44 -0.15
CA TRP A 174 -5.41 7.18 0.45
C TRP A 174 -5.41 6.10 -0.61
N GLU A 175 -4.73 5.01 -0.35
CA GLU A 175 -4.63 3.85 -1.21
C GLU A 175 -5.27 2.64 -0.52
N TYR A 176 -6.18 1.96 -1.22
CA TYR A 176 -6.76 0.68 -0.79
C TYR A 176 -6.35 -0.38 -1.81
N ASN A 177 -5.65 -1.40 -1.34
CA ASN A 177 -5.10 -2.45 -2.18
C ASN A 177 -5.65 -3.82 -1.78
N LEU A 178 -6.12 -4.59 -2.77
CA LEU A 178 -6.41 -6.01 -2.64
C LEU A 178 -5.45 -6.77 -3.54
N SER A 179 -4.78 -7.78 -3.02
CA SER A 179 -3.72 -8.47 -3.73
C SER A 179 -3.63 -9.95 -3.41
N LEU A 180 -3.00 -10.67 -4.32
CA LEU A 180 -2.68 -12.08 -4.23
C LEU A 180 -1.16 -12.27 -4.33
N GLU A 181 -0.61 -13.15 -3.51
CA GLU A 181 0.81 -13.43 -3.37
C GLU A 181 1.08 -14.92 -3.55
N TYR A 182 2.21 -15.22 -4.18
CA TYR A 182 2.75 -16.57 -4.28
C TYR A 182 4.10 -16.64 -3.54
N HIS A 183 4.18 -17.49 -2.55
CA HIS A 183 5.36 -17.77 -1.73
C HIS A 183 6.06 -19.02 -2.24
N PHE A 184 7.40 -18.94 -2.37
CA PHE A 184 8.25 -20.04 -2.90
C PHE A 184 8.73 -21.01 -1.82
#